data_577d56933e0c97afa4d5b5b0e7f0f8f2
#
_entry.id   577d56933e0c97afa4d5b5b0e7f0f8f2
#
_cell.length_a   1.000
_cell.length_b   1.000
_cell.length_c   1.000
_cell.angle_alpha   90.00
_cell.angle_beta   90.00
_cell.angle_gamma   90.00
#
_symmetry.space_group_name_H-M   'P 1'
#
loop_
_entity.id
_entity.type
_entity.pdbx_description
1 polymer ?
#
loop_
_entity_poly.entity_id
_entity_poly.type
_entity_poly.pdbx_seq_one_letter_code
_entity_poly.pdbx_strand_id
1 'polypeptide(L)'
;MDYRENAGYVITDSCHVGDSEFVLGVHLTAPQQFVTWKCSNRTDYDWGHYFSDLFSAQKDFVARAQEEVQCLEEQRQNTIAPEAPPLSLIH
;
A
#
# COMPACT_ATOMS: atom_id res chain seq x y z
N MET A 1 -25.04 4.68 1.50
CA MET A 1 -23.72 4.33 1.93
C MET A 1 -22.75 4.37 0.79
N ASP A 2 -21.67 5.05 0.98
CA ASP A 2 -20.71 5.22 -0.08
C ASP A 2 -19.61 4.20 0.00
N TYR A 3 -19.31 3.56 -1.09
CA TYR A 3 -18.16 2.71 -1.16
C TYR A 3 -17.45 2.96 -2.47
N ARG A 4 -16.20 2.55 -2.54
CA ARG A 4 -15.39 2.75 -3.74
C ARG A 4 -15.33 1.45 -4.51
N GLU A 5 -15.32 1.57 -5.83
CA GLU A 5 -15.28 0.43 -6.70
C GLU A 5 -14.37 0.72 -7.88
N ASN A 6 -13.61 -0.26 -8.32
CA ASN A 6 -12.78 -0.13 -9.50
C ASN A 6 -12.74 -1.47 -10.23
N ALA A 7 -13.01 -1.44 -11.53
CA ALA A 7 -12.96 -2.64 -12.38
C ALA A 7 -13.84 -3.79 -11.85
N GLY A 8 -14.93 -3.45 -11.19
CA GLY A 8 -15.82 -4.45 -10.60
C GLY A 8 -15.44 -4.91 -9.22
N TYR A 9 -14.30 -4.45 -8.68
CA TYR A 9 -13.88 -4.81 -7.34
C TYR A 9 -14.32 -3.73 -6.36
N VAL A 10 -14.96 -4.15 -5.28
CA VAL A 10 -15.37 -3.24 -4.21
C VAL A 10 -14.19 -3.10 -3.27
N ILE A 11 -13.80 -1.87 -2.95
CA ILE A 11 -12.69 -1.61 -2.05
C ILE A 11 -13.15 -1.84 -0.61
N THR A 12 -12.56 -2.82 0.04
CA THR A 12 -12.96 -3.19 1.39
C THR A 12 -12.01 -2.67 2.45
N ASP A 13 -10.76 -2.41 2.09
CA ASP A 13 -9.76 -1.97 3.05
C ASP A 13 -8.84 -0.96 2.40
N SER A 14 -8.35 -0.04 3.17
CA SER A 14 -7.43 0.98 2.69
C SER A 14 -6.44 1.33 3.78
N CYS A 15 -5.21 1.64 3.40
CA CYS A 15 -4.17 2.02 4.32
C CYS A 15 -3.38 3.16 3.70
N HIS A 16 -3.31 4.28 4.40
CA HIS A 16 -2.56 5.43 3.93
C HIS A 16 -1.19 5.45 4.58
N VAL A 17 -0.16 5.62 3.77
CA VAL A 17 1.22 5.75 4.26
C VAL A 17 1.80 6.94 3.52
N GLY A 18 2.05 8.04 4.22
CA GLY A 18 2.49 9.28 3.57
C GLY A 18 1.44 9.74 2.57
N ASP A 19 1.87 9.98 1.34
CA ASP A 19 0.95 10.40 0.29
C ASP A 19 0.40 9.22 -0.52
N SER A 20 0.76 8.02 -0.15
CA SER A 20 0.32 6.82 -0.87
C SER A 20 -0.86 6.17 -0.17
N GLU A 21 -1.71 5.55 -0.94
CA GLU A 21 -2.81 4.76 -0.39
C GLU A 21 -2.74 3.37 -1.01
N PHE A 22 -2.84 2.34 -0.18
CA PHE A 22 -2.92 0.97 -0.67
C PHE A 22 -4.31 0.46 -0.36
N VAL A 23 -4.91 -0.29 -1.28
CA VAL A 23 -6.28 -0.76 -1.11
C VAL A 23 -6.37 -2.25 -1.39
N LEU A 24 -7.35 -2.88 -0.78
CA LEU A 24 -7.71 -4.27 -1.05
C LEU A 24 -9.13 -4.27 -1.60
N GLY A 25 -9.35 -4.97 -2.68
CA GLY A 25 -10.66 -5.05 -3.31
C GLY A 25 -11.14 -6.48 -3.48
N VAL A 26 -12.45 -6.65 -3.58
CA VAL A 26 -13.08 -7.95 -3.71
C VAL A 26 -14.08 -7.93 -4.87
N HIS A 27 -13.99 -8.94 -5.76
CA HIS A 27 -14.92 -9.12 -6.87
C HIS A 27 -15.51 -10.51 -6.74
N LEU A 28 -16.81 -10.58 -6.58
CA LEU A 28 -17.45 -11.84 -6.21
C LEU A 28 -17.43 -12.89 -7.31
N THR A 29 -17.32 -12.49 -8.56
CA THR A 29 -17.42 -13.44 -9.67
C THR A 29 -16.17 -13.54 -10.53
N ALA A 30 -15.15 -12.74 -10.28
CA ALA A 30 -13.92 -12.83 -11.05
C ALA A 30 -13.15 -14.11 -10.68
N PRO A 31 -12.37 -14.66 -11.60
CA PRO A 31 -11.54 -15.82 -11.29
C PRO A 31 -10.55 -15.54 -10.17
N GLN A 32 -9.97 -14.35 -10.15
CA GLN A 32 -9.15 -13.91 -9.04
C GLN A 32 -9.96 -12.87 -8.29
N GLN A 33 -10.54 -13.27 -7.18
CA GLN A 33 -11.53 -12.47 -6.48
C GLN A 33 -10.94 -11.33 -5.67
N PHE A 34 -9.65 -11.33 -5.44
CA PHE A 34 -9.04 -10.34 -4.55
C PHE A 34 -7.92 -9.61 -5.28
N VAL A 35 -7.80 -8.33 -5.00
CA VAL A 35 -6.79 -7.50 -5.65
C VAL A 35 -6.25 -6.50 -4.65
N THR A 36 -4.96 -6.16 -4.78
CA THR A 36 -4.43 -5.00 -4.08
C THR A 36 -3.93 -4.02 -5.12
N TRP A 37 -4.16 -2.75 -4.88
CA TRP A 37 -3.69 -1.67 -5.74
C TRP A 37 -3.00 -0.60 -4.93
N LYS A 38 -2.09 0.13 -5.56
CA LYS A 38 -1.65 1.41 -5.06
C LYS A 38 -2.56 2.46 -5.68
N CYS A 39 -3.12 3.33 -4.86
CA CYS A 39 -4.09 4.29 -5.32
C CYS A 39 -3.57 5.71 -5.15
N SER A 40 -3.78 6.54 -6.16
CA SER A 40 -3.43 7.95 -6.12
C SER A 40 -4.69 8.77 -6.32
N ASN A 41 -4.83 9.83 -5.56
CA ASN A 41 -5.96 10.75 -5.71
C ASN A 41 -7.32 10.07 -5.61
N ARG A 42 -7.36 8.93 -4.94
CA ARG A 42 -8.58 8.15 -4.69
C ARG A 42 -9.23 7.58 -5.97
N THR A 43 -8.68 7.83 -7.13
CA THR A 43 -9.29 7.39 -8.38
C THR A 43 -8.33 6.66 -9.30
N ASP A 44 -7.03 6.78 -9.08
CA ASP A 44 -6.04 6.15 -9.95
C ASP A 44 -5.50 4.91 -9.29
N TYR A 45 -5.89 3.73 -9.79
CA TYR A 45 -5.52 2.46 -9.21
C TYR A 45 -4.47 1.80 -10.09
N ASP A 46 -3.27 1.65 -9.54
CA ASP A 46 -2.13 1.14 -10.30
C ASP A 46 -1.48 -0.04 -9.62
N TRP A 47 -0.67 -0.75 -10.34
CA TRP A 47 0.17 -1.84 -9.83
C TRP A 47 -0.67 -2.91 -9.16
N GLY A 48 -1.66 -3.42 -9.90
CA GLY A 48 -2.58 -4.44 -9.37
C GLY A 48 -1.92 -5.79 -9.18
N HIS A 49 -2.12 -6.38 -8.00
CA HIS A 49 -1.73 -7.76 -7.71
C HIS A 49 -3.01 -8.53 -7.43
N TYR A 50 -3.24 -9.59 -8.19
CA TYR A 50 -4.50 -10.32 -8.14
C TYR A 50 -4.31 -11.68 -7.49
N PHE A 51 -5.27 -12.08 -6.66
CA PHE A 51 -5.19 -13.31 -5.88
C PHE A 51 -6.51 -14.05 -5.88
N SER A 52 -6.44 -15.36 -5.77
CA SER A 52 -7.65 -16.17 -5.67
C SER A 52 -8.04 -16.47 -4.23
N ASP A 53 -7.17 -16.16 -3.26
CA ASP A 53 -7.55 -16.33 -1.85
C ASP A 53 -7.29 -15.05 -1.05
N LEU A 54 -8.13 -14.87 -0.04
CA LEU A 54 -8.10 -13.64 0.74
C LEU A 54 -6.82 -13.48 1.54
N PHE A 55 -6.34 -14.55 2.14
CA PHE A 55 -5.15 -14.45 2.99
C PHE A 55 -3.93 -13.97 2.21
N SER A 56 -3.74 -14.48 0.98
CA SER A 56 -2.64 -14.03 0.14
C SER A 56 -2.77 -12.57 -0.20
N ALA A 57 -3.98 -12.10 -0.48
CA ALA A 57 -4.22 -10.71 -0.78
C ALA A 57 -3.97 -9.83 0.45
N GLN A 58 -4.41 -10.27 1.62
CA GLN A 58 -4.17 -9.51 2.85
C GLN A 58 -2.69 -9.40 3.15
N LYS A 59 -1.96 -10.47 2.95
CA LYS A 59 -0.52 -10.49 3.19
C LYS A 59 0.18 -9.50 2.26
N ASP A 60 -0.21 -9.48 0.98
CA ASP A 60 0.35 -8.56 0.02
C ASP A 60 -0.01 -7.11 0.38
N PHE A 61 -1.24 -6.88 0.80
CA PHE A 61 -1.72 -5.56 1.18
C PHE A 61 -0.87 -4.98 2.32
N VAL A 62 -0.64 -5.78 3.35
CA VAL A 62 0.17 -5.34 4.50
C VAL A 62 1.62 -5.15 4.06
N ALA A 63 2.15 -6.04 3.24
CA ALA A 63 3.53 -5.95 2.80
C ALA A 63 3.79 -4.69 1.98
N ARG A 64 2.83 -4.31 1.13
CA ARG A 64 2.98 -3.11 0.31
C ARG A 64 3.02 -1.86 1.17
N ALA A 65 2.15 -1.79 2.19
CA ALA A 65 2.15 -0.65 3.10
C ALA A 65 3.46 -0.60 3.89
N GLN A 66 3.95 -1.75 4.32
CA GLN A 66 5.20 -1.82 5.08
C GLN A 66 6.40 -1.38 4.23
N GLU A 67 6.43 -1.77 2.97
CA GLU A 67 7.50 -1.35 2.07
C GLU A 67 7.51 0.17 1.90
N GLU A 68 6.33 0.77 1.83
CA GLU A 68 6.26 2.21 1.69
C GLU A 68 6.76 2.92 2.96
N VAL A 69 6.44 2.37 4.13
CA VAL A 69 6.96 2.90 5.39
C VAL A 69 8.48 2.87 5.37
N GLN A 70 9.07 1.77 4.95
CA GLN A 70 10.52 1.64 4.89
C GLN A 70 11.13 2.62 3.90
N CYS A 71 10.48 2.80 2.77
CA CYS A 71 10.96 3.74 1.76
C CYS A 71 10.97 5.17 2.31
N LEU A 72 9.92 5.55 3.01
CA LEU A 72 9.83 6.89 3.59
C LEU A 72 10.85 7.07 4.71
N GLU A 73 11.10 6.04 5.48
CA GLU A 73 12.12 6.10 6.52
C GLU A 73 13.49 6.34 5.91
N GLU A 74 13.79 5.64 4.82
CA GLU A 74 15.07 5.83 4.14
C GLU A 74 15.20 7.22 3.57
N GLN A 75 14.13 7.75 3.01
CA GLN A 75 14.14 9.10 2.49
C GLN A 75 14.37 10.12 3.58
N ARG A 76 13.77 9.94 4.73
CA ARG A 76 13.97 10.83 5.85
C ARG A 76 15.41 10.80 6.33
N GLN A 77 16.02 9.62 6.40
CA GLN A 77 17.38 9.50 6.81
C GLN A 77 18.30 10.18 5.82
N ASN A 78 18.05 10.03 4.54
CA ASN A 78 18.87 10.67 3.52
C ASN A 78 18.75 12.17 3.58
N THR A 79 17.58 12.69 3.91
CA THR A 79 17.35 14.12 3.94
C THR A 79 18.00 14.79 5.13
N ILE A 80 18.01 14.15 6.29
CA ILE A 80 18.55 14.79 7.47
C ILE A 80 19.85 14.21 7.91
N ALA A 81 20.37 13.28 7.20
CA ALA A 81 21.59 12.61 7.60
C ALA A 81 22.77 13.49 7.86
N PRO A 82 23.00 14.53 7.14
CA PRO A 82 24.22 15.28 7.37
C PRO A 82 24.40 15.75 8.76
N GLU A 83 23.39 15.85 9.55
CA GLU A 83 23.58 16.33 10.81
C GLU A 83 23.87 15.35 11.77
N ALA A 84 23.73 14.30 11.53
CA ALA A 84 23.85 13.45 12.58
C ALA A 84 25.03 12.91 12.86
N PRO A 85 25.51 12.93 13.41
CA PRO A 85 26.38 12.18 13.68
C PRO A 85 26.28 11.40 14.75
N PRO A 86 26.08 11.63 14.90
CA PRO A 86 26.20 11.15 15.44
C PRO A 86 25.92 10.36 16.05
N LEU A 87 25.72 10.57 16.21
CA LEU A 87 25.57 9.97 16.50
C LEU A 87 25.74 9.06 16.56
N SER A 88 25.91 9.29 16.44
CA SER A 88 26.18 8.63 16.36
C SER A 88 26.64 7.99 16.35
N LEU A 89 26.81 8.29 16.37
CA LEU A 89 27.35 7.88 16.25
C LEU A 89 27.68 7.12 16.65
N ILE A 90 27.55 7.23 16.91
CA ILE A 90 27.84 6.76 17.12
C ILE A 90 27.86 5.80 17.28
N HIS A 91 27.72 5.96 17.42
CA HIS A 91 27.65 5.29 17.30
C HIS A 91 27.75 4.66 17.22
#